data_80d14a5bd671868c4ae4349d360c0c78
#
_entry.id   80d14a5bd671868c4ae4349d360c0c78
#
_cell.length_a   1.000
_cell.length_b   1.000
_cell.length_c   1.000
_cell.angle_alpha   90.00
_cell.angle_beta   90.00
_cell.angle_gamma   90.00
#
_symmetry.space_group_name_H-M   'P 1'
#
loop_
_entity.id
_entity.type
_entity.pdbx_description
1 polymer ?
#
loop_
_entity_poly.entity_id
_entity_poly.type
_entity_poly.pdbx_seq_one_letter_code
_entity_poly.pdbx_strand_id
1 'polypeptide(L)'
;MGLSLAKYTSTTAVTSTGRADVPQHLRSKGWSDARAFSSTQMLKNPNAFFYRHVAPSETQAVGEWTEEEHALFLRTARKHGAGDKWGLFASHIPRRVGYQCSAYYREVMIPSGLISDPRYRLTQGGKAIYVG
;
A
#
# COMPACT_ATOMS: atom_id res chain seq x y z
N MET A 1 10.12 -13.08 1.75
CA MET A 1 10.04 -13.20 0.64
C MET A 1 9.40 -12.15 -0.07
N GLY A 2 9.83 -11.79 -0.99
CA GLY A 2 9.38 -10.69 -1.70
C GLY A 2 7.97 -10.69 -2.05
N LEU A 3 7.21 -11.29 -1.23
CA LEU A 3 5.89 -11.30 -1.46
C LEU A 3 5.30 -10.05 -1.64
N SER A 4 5.86 -9.09 -1.02
CA SER A 4 5.31 -7.79 -1.09
C SER A 4 5.10 -7.30 -2.45
N LEU A 5 5.95 -7.66 -3.30
CA LEU A 5 5.84 -7.17 -4.63
C LEU A 5 4.98 -8.06 -5.47
N ALA A 6 4.46 -9.14 -4.92
CA ALA A 6 3.71 -10.10 -5.69
C ALA A 6 2.51 -9.50 -6.36
N LYS A 7 1.83 -8.58 -5.72
CA LYS A 7 0.63 -8.07 -6.33
C LYS A 7 0.89 -7.22 -7.55
N TYR A 8 2.08 -6.68 -7.72
CA TYR A 8 2.38 -6.04 -8.98
C TYR A 8 3.56 -6.68 -9.68
N THR A 9 4.16 -7.66 -9.08
CA THR A 9 5.16 -8.44 -9.75
C THR A 9 4.56 -9.18 -10.92
N SER A 10 3.32 -9.59 -10.79
CA SER A 10 2.64 -10.24 -11.89
C SER A 10 2.54 -9.32 -13.11
N THR A 11 2.69 -8.04 -12.91
CA THR A 11 2.69 -7.11 -14.01
C THR A 11 4.10 -6.70 -14.40
N THR A 12 5.11 -7.29 -13.80
CA THR A 12 6.44 -6.86 -14.05
C THR A 12 6.92 -7.07 -15.44
N ALA A 13 6.32 -7.98 -16.15
CA ALA A 13 6.65 -8.13 -17.53
C ALA A 13 6.57 -6.81 -18.24
N VAL A 14 5.75 -5.92 -17.73
CA VAL A 14 5.53 -4.66 -18.30
C VAL A 14 6.74 -3.80 -18.15
N THR A 15 7.50 -4.02 -17.12
CA THR A 15 8.63 -3.16 -16.84
C THR A 15 9.73 -3.31 -17.84
N SER A 16 9.70 -4.36 -18.61
CA SER A 16 10.75 -4.57 -19.57
C SER A 16 10.82 -3.42 -20.56
N THR A 17 9.77 -2.66 -20.69
CA THR A 17 9.76 -1.56 -21.61
C THR A 17 10.55 -0.38 -21.06
N GLY A 18 10.52 -0.17 -19.76
CA GLY A 18 11.20 0.95 -19.14
C GLY A 18 10.82 2.29 -19.71
N ARG A 19 9.68 2.41 -20.33
CA ARG A 19 9.32 3.60 -21.05
C ARG A 19 8.28 4.38 -20.32
N ALA A 20 8.23 5.65 -20.58
CA ALA A 20 7.21 6.50 -20.01
C ALA A 20 5.88 6.26 -20.69
N ASP A 21 5.91 5.79 -21.92
CA ASP A 21 4.69 5.53 -22.67
C ASP A 21 3.92 4.37 -22.10
N VAL A 22 2.64 4.36 -22.35
CA VAL A 22 1.79 3.24 -21.94
C VAL A 22 2.14 2.04 -22.79
N PRO A 23 2.54 0.92 -22.20
CA PRO A 23 2.87 -0.27 -22.96
C PRO A 23 1.68 -0.81 -23.72
N GLN A 24 1.93 -1.27 -24.92
CA GLN A 24 0.88 -1.78 -25.80
C GLN A 24 0.13 -2.95 -25.18
N HIS A 25 0.81 -3.84 -24.50
CA HIS A 25 0.14 -5.01 -23.95
C HIS A 25 -0.84 -4.66 -22.84
N LEU A 26 -0.68 -3.51 -22.18
CA LEU A 26 -1.65 -3.08 -21.19
C LEU A 26 -2.93 -2.63 -21.89
N ARG A 27 -2.81 -1.99 -23.05
CA ARG A 27 -3.98 -1.60 -23.81
C ARG A 27 -4.70 -2.81 -24.37
N SER A 28 -3.96 -3.81 -24.78
CA SER A 28 -4.56 -5.01 -25.35
C SER A 28 -5.34 -5.82 -24.33
N LYS A 29 -5.17 -5.51 -23.04
CA LYS A 29 -5.98 -6.15 -22.00
C LYS A 29 -7.29 -5.42 -21.78
N GLY A 30 -7.60 -4.45 -22.60
CA GLY A 30 -8.86 -3.73 -22.49
C GLY A 30 -8.85 -2.61 -21.47
N TRP A 31 -7.69 -2.21 -21.00
CA TRP A 31 -7.59 -1.12 -20.05
C TRP A 31 -7.75 0.21 -20.78
N SER A 32 -8.38 1.17 -20.10
CA SER A 32 -8.44 2.52 -20.60
C SER A 32 -7.05 3.13 -20.60
N ASP A 33 -6.84 4.20 -21.35
CA ASP A 33 -5.55 4.89 -21.36
C ASP A 33 -5.17 5.37 -19.97
N ALA A 34 -6.13 5.88 -19.20
CA ALA A 34 -5.86 6.35 -17.85
C ALA A 34 -5.39 5.22 -16.95
N ARG A 35 -6.03 4.05 -17.06
CA ARG A 35 -5.66 2.90 -16.24
C ARG A 35 -4.28 2.37 -16.60
N ALA A 36 -3.99 2.33 -17.91
CA ALA A 36 -2.69 1.88 -18.36
C ALA A 36 -1.59 2.85 -17.94
N PHE A 37 -1.88 4.15 -17.97
CA PHE A 37 -0.92 5.17 -17.52
C PHE A 37 -0.66 5.01 -16.02
N SER A 38 -1.71 4.80 -15.23
CA SER A 38 -1.57 4.59 -13.80
C SER A 38 -0.72 3.36 -13.50
N SER A 39 -0.90 2.31 -14.28
CA SER A 39 -0.12 1.10 -14.12
C SER A 39 1.37 1.36 -14.40
N THR A 40 1.67 2.23 -15.36
CA THR A 40 3.04 2.62 -15.63
C THR A 40 3.62 3.40 -14.44
N GLN A 41 2.83 4.29 -13.85
CA GLN A 41 3.28 5.05 -12.68
C GLN A 41 3.55 4.13 -11.49
N MET A 42 2.75 3.08 -11.35
CA MET A 42 2.95 2.08 -10.31
C MET A 42 4.36 1.50 -10.37
N LEU A 43 4.84 1.21 -11.57
CA LEU A 43 6.16 0.63 -11.77
C LEU A 43 7.29 1.63 -11.59
N LYS A 44 7.03 2.90 -11.88
CA LYS A 44 8.05 3.93 -11.75
C LYS A 44 8.25 4.38 -10.32
N ASN A 45 7.18 4.56 -9.60
CA ASN A 45 7.24 5.05 -8.23
C ASN A 45 6.17 4.36 -7.39
N PRO A 46 6.42 3.12 -6.99
CA PRO A 46 5.41 2.36 -6.27
C PRO A 46 4.98 2.99 -4.95
N ASN A 47 5.89 3.67 -4.26
CA ASN A 47 5.51 4.29 -2.99
C ASN A 47 4.46 5.38 -3.23
N ALA A 48 4.67 6.24 -4.19
CA ALA A 48 3.72 7.31 -4.49
C ALA A 48 2.43 6.73 -5.05
N PHE A 49 2.54 5.75 -5.92
CA PHE A 49 1.37 5.16 -6.55
C PHE A 49 0.47 4.47 -5.51
N PHE A 50 1.04 3.57 -4.74
CA PHE A 50 0.26 2.77 -3.78
C PHE A 50 -0.20 3.57 -2.56
N TYR A 51 0.26 4.77 -2.40
CA TYR A 51 -0.26 5.63 -1.35
C TYR A 51 -1.73 5.96 -1.61
N ARG A 52 -2.12 6.08 -2.87
CA ARG A 52 -3.48 6.48 -3.24
C ARG A 52 -4.22 5.48 -4.12
N HIS A 53 -3.53 4.50 -4.69
CA HIS A 53 -4.14 3.59 -5.65
C HIS A 53 -3.84 2.14 -5.31
N VAL A 54 -4.80 1.27 -5.57
CA VAL A 54 -4.56 -0.18 -5.50
C VAL A 54 -4.00 -0.63 -6.83
N ALA A 55 -3.54 -1.88 -6.89
CA ALA A 55 -3.05 -2.43 -8.15
C ALA A 55 -4.17 -2.39 -9.19
N PRO A 56 -3.83 -2.24 -10.48
CA PRO A 56 -4.86 -2.06 -11.50
C PRO A 56 -5.93 -3.13 -11.58
N SER A 57 -5.61 -4.34 -11.14
CA SER A 57 -6.56 -5.44 -11.16
C SER A 57 -7.40 -5.52 -9.89
N GLU A 58 -7.14 -4.67 -8.92
CA GLU A 58 -7.83 -4.71 -7.63
C GLU A 58 -8.88 -3.63 -7.51
N THR A 59 -9.83 -3.84 -6.61
CA THR A 59 -10.79 -2.82 -6.23
C THR A 59 -10.49 -2.44 -4.80
N GLN A 60 -10.40 -1.15 -4.52
CA GLN A 60 -10.07 -0.68 -3.19
C GLN A 60 -11.12 -1.10 -2.18
N ALA A 61 -10.70 -1.69 -1.08
CA ALA A 61 -11.58 -2.03 0.02
C ALA A 61 -11.89 -0.75 0.80
N VAL A 62 -13.10 -0.66 1.33
CA VAL A 62 -13.52 0.49 2.13
C VAL A 62 -14.06 -0.01 3.45
N GLY A 63 -14.11 0.87 4.42
CA GLY A 63 -14.67 0.52 5.72
C GLY A 63 -13.70 -0.24 6.60
N GLU A 64 -14.27 -0.96 7.54
CA GLU A 64 -13.47 -1.63 8.55
C GLU A 64 -12.53 -2.67 7.95
N TRP A 65 -11.40 -2.84 8.60
CA TRP A 65 -10.44 -3.86 8.20
C TRP A 65 -10.91 -5.22 8.69
N THR A 66 -10.73 -6.24 7.87
CA THR A 66 -11.07 -7.60 8.26
C THR A 66 -9.98 -8.15 9.18
N GLU A 67 -10.26 -9.28 9.80
CA GLU A 67 -9.26 -9.93 10.65
C GLU A 67 -8.05 -10.36 9.84
N GLU A 68 -8.28 -10.81 8.62
CA GLU A 68 -7.18 -11.20 7.73
C GLU A 68 -6.31 -9.99 7.38
N GLU A 69 -6.93 -8.86 7.10
CA GLU A 69 -6.19 -7.64 6.81
C GLU A 69 -5.40 -7.19 8.03
N HIS A 70 -5.99 -7.28 9.21
CA HIS A 70 -5.34 -6.93 10.47
C HIS A 70 -4.11 -7.81 10.70
N ALA A 71 -4.26 -9.11 10.53
CA ALA A 71 -3.16 -10.05 10.71
C ALA A 71 -2.04 -9.80 9.70
N LEU A 72 -2.43 -9.51 8.47
CA LEU A 72 -1.47 -9.22 7.42
C LEU A 72 -0.72 -7.92 7.70
N PHE A 73 -1.41 -6.92 8.25
CA PHE A 73 -0.75 -5.67 8.64
C PHE A 73 0.35 -5.96 9.66
N LEU A 74 0.04 -6.74 10.69
CA LEU A 74 1.01 -7.08 11.73
C LEU A 74 2.21 -7.85 11.16
N ARG A 75 1.96 -8.81 10.30
CA ARG A 75 3.04 -9.57 9.68
C ARG A 75 3.91 -8.67 8.82
N THR A 76 3.29 -7.79 8.07
CA THR A 76 4.00 -6.87 7.19
C THR A 76 4.84 -5.91 8.01
N ALA A 77 4.27 -5.39 9.10
CA ALA A 77 5.00 -4.47 9.97
C ALA A 77 6.22 -5.14 10.60
N ARG A 78 6.08 -6.40 11.02
CA ARG A 78 7.21 -7.12 11.59
C ARG A 78 8.30 -7.38 10.58
N LYS A 79 7.92 -7.66 9.34
CA LYS A 79 8.87 -8.04 8.32
C LYS A 79 9.56 -6.84 7.68
N HIS A 80 8.81 -5.79 7.43
CA HIS A 80 9.29 -4.64 6.65
C HIS A 80 9.36 -3.35 7.44
N GLY A 81 8.84 -3.33 8.64
CA GLY A 81 8.72 -2.11 9.41
C GLY A 81 7.48 -1.33 9.01
N ALA A 82 7.13 -0.36 9.81
CA ALA A 82 5.97 0.48 9.55
C ALA A 82 6.28 1.88 10.08
N GLY A 83 5.47 2.85 9.68
CA GLY A 83 5.61 4.21 10.19
C GLY A 83 5.93 5.23 9.13
N ASP A 84 6.46 4.83 8.00
CA ASP A 84 6.69 5.72 6.87
C ASP A 84 6.59 4.91 5.58
N LYS A 85 6.74 5.59 4.44
CA LYS A 85 6.66 4.96 3.12
C LYS A 85 5.42 4.09 3.01
N TRP A 86 4.29 4.69 3.38
CA TRP A 86 3.04 3.96 3.47
C TRP A 86 2.56 3.37 2.15
N GLY A 87 2.94 3.96 1.03
CA GLY A 87 2.62 3.37 -0.26
C GLY A 87 3.30 2.03 -0.45
N LEU A 88 4.61 1.97 -0.12
CA LEU A 88 5.32 0.71 -0.20
C LEU A 88 4.75 -0.31 0.78
N PHE A 89 4.40 0.13 1.98
CA PHE A 89 3.77 -0.75 2.96
C PHE A 89 2.47 -1.33 2.37
N ALA A 90 1.64 -0.46 1.80
CA ALA A 90 0.35 -0.87 1.26
C ALA A 90 0.47 -1.82 0.08
N SER A 91 1.62 -1.80 -0.61
CA SER A 91 1.82 -2.73 -1.72
C SER A 91 1.78 -4.18 -1.25
N HIS A 92 1.95 -4.40 0.06
CA HIS A 92 1.89 -5.73 0.65
C HIS A 92 0.47 -6.07 1.13
N ILE A 93 -0.44 -5.10 1.14
CA ILE A 93 -1.79 -5.29 1.67
C ILE A 93 -2.78 -5.19 0.52
N PRO A 94 -3.29 -6.30 0.00
CA PRO A 94 -4.19 -6.27 -1.14
C PRO A 94 -5.42 -5.39 -0.86
N ARG A 95 -5.78 -4.59 -1.84
CA ARG A 95 -6.99 -3.77 -1.82
C ARG A 95 -6.96 -2.58 -0.86
N ARG A 96 -5.84 -2.36 -0.14
CA ARG A 96 -5.71 -1.18 0.73
C ARG A 96 -4.60 -0.29 0.19
N VAL A 97 -4.75 1.01 0.38
CA VAL A 97 -3.76 2.00 -0.08
C VAL A 97 -3.04 2.60 1.10
N GLY A 98 -1.98 3.33 0.83
CA GLY A 98 -1.09 3.85 1.88
C GLY A 98 -1.79 4.69 2.92
N TYR A 99 -2.68 5.60 2.50
CA TYR A 99 -3.34 6.46 3.47
C TYR A 99 -4.28 5.65 4.38
N GLN A 100 -4.83 4.52 3.89
CA GLN A 100 -5.64 3.66 4.74
C GLN A 100 -4.77 2.93 5.75
N CYS A 101 -3.60 2.48 5.33
CA CYS A 101 -2.67 1.81 6.24
C CYS A 101 -2.15 2.79 7.29
N SER A 102 -1.84 4.01 6.90
CA SER A 102 -1.39 5.03 7.82
C SER A 102 -2.46 5.35 8.86
N ALA A 103 -3.71 5.49 8.42
CA ALA A 103 -4.81 5.75 9.32
C ALA A 103 -5.01 4.60 10.30
N TYR A 104 -4.96 3.37 9.81
CA TYR A 104 -5.14 2.19 10.65
C TYR A 104 -4.02 2.09 11.69
N TYR A 105 -2.81 2.43 11.29
CA TYR A 105 -1.66 2.44 12.18
C TYR A 105 -1.91 3.41 13.35
N ARG A 106 -2.30 4.63 13.03
CA ARG A 106 -2.52 5.66 14.05
C ARG A 106 -3.76 5.44 14.88
N GLU A 107 -4.79 4.87 14.29
CA GLU A 107 -6.08 4.75 14.97
C GLU A 107 -6.29 3.44 15.70
N VAL A 108 -5.61 2.39 15.26
CA VAL A 108 -5.80 1.05 15.82
C VAL A 108 -4.52 0.48 16.38
N MET A 109 -3.46 0.42 15.58
CA MET A 109 -2.27 -0.32 15.97
C MET A 109 -1.53 0.31 17.15
N ILE A 110 -1.34 1.61 17.12
CA ILE A 110 -0.65 2.31 18.20
C ILE A 110 -1.53 2.40 19.44
N PRO A 111 -2.78 2.84 19.36
CA PRO A 111 -3.62 2.95 20.56
C PRO A 111 -3.87 1.61 21.23
N SER A 112 -3.91 0.51 20.48
CA SER A 112 -4.14 -0.80 21.07
C SER A 112 -2.90 -1.40 21.72
N GLY A 113 -1.73 -0.79 21.49
CA GLY A 113 -0.47 -1.32 22.02
C GLY A 113 0.11 -2.46 21.22
N LEU A 114 -0.51 -2.81 20.08
CA LEU A 114 0.01 -3.89 19.25
C LEU A 114 1.31 -3.51 18.57
N ILE A 115 1.49 -2.23 18.28
CA ILE A 115 2.74 -1.72 17.72
C ILE A 115 3.18 -0.53 18.56
N SER A 116 4.45 -0.52 18.95
CA SER A 116 5.02 0.59 19.69
C SER A 116 5.91 1.38 18.75
N ASP A 117 5.67 2.66 18.65
CA ASP A 117 6.43 3.53 17.76
C ASP A 117 6.81 4.80 18.55
N PRO A 118 8.09 5.01 18.84
CA PRO A 118 8.50 6.17 19.65
C PRO A 118 8.24 7.51 18.96
N ARG A 119 7.94 7.52 17.68
CA ARG A 119 7.62 8.75 16.98
C ARG A 119 6.18 9.20 17.26
N TYR A 120 5.40 8.37 17.96
CA TYR A 120 4.03 8.71 18.31
C TYR A 120 3.86 8.73 19.82
N ARG A 121 2.93 9.58 20.25
CA ARG A 121 2.56 9.65 21.66
C ARG A 121 1.04 9.52 21.75
N LEU A 122 0.56 8.80 22.76
CA LEU A 122 -0.87 8.70 22.99
C LEU A 122 -1.34 9.83 23.88
N THR A 123 -2.48 10.43 23.50
CA THR A 123 -3.11 11.44 24.33
C THR A 123 -3.92 10.74 25.39
N GLN A 124 -4.45 11.54 26.33
CA GLN A 124 -5.32 11.04 27.37
C GLN A 124 -6.52 10.33 26.80
N GLY A 125 -7.03 10.77 25.65
CA GLY A 125 -8.15 10.14 25.00
C GLY A 125 -7.78 8.91 24.17
N GLY A 126 -6.51 8.49 24.20
CA GLY A 126 -6.09 7.32 23.45
C GLY A 126 -5.80 7.58 21.98
N LYS A 127 -5.62 8.83 21.59
CA LYS A 127 -5.34 9.18 20.21
C LYS A 127 -3.83 9.26 19.99
N ALA A 128 -3.36 8.69 18.90
CA ALA A 128 -1.94 8.74 18.56
C ALA A 128 -1.61 10.03 17.84
N ILE A 129 -0.58 10.71 18.31
CA ILE A 129 -0.11 11.97 17.72
C ILE A 129 1.35 11.79 17.33
N TYR A 130 1.67 12.14 16.09
CA TYR A 130 3.04 12.06 15.61
C TYR A 130 3.84 13.19 16.23
N VAL A 131 4.93 12.86 16.91
CA VAL A 131 5.76 13.86 17.56
C VAL A 131 7.19 13.88 17.01
N GLY A 132 7.39 13.13 15.96
CA GLY A 132 8.68 13.12 15.29
C GLY A 132 9.64 12.14 15.83
#